data_108935b614561a256c7f98e826b31e44
#
_entry.id   108935b614561a256c7f98e826b31e44
#
_cell.length_a   1.000
_cell.length_b   1.000
_cell.length_c   1.000
_cell.angle_alpha   90.00
_cell.angle_beta   90.00
_cell.angle_gamma   90.00
#
_symmetry.space_group_name_H-M   'P 1'
#
loop_
_entity.id
_entity.type
_entity.pdbx_description
1 polymer ?
#
loop_
_entity_poly.entity_id
_entity_poly.type
_entity_poly.pdbx_seq_one_letter_code
_entity_poly.pdbx_strand_id
1 'polypeptide(L)'
;MDVSDLKELAAEVKKRMDTQLDHVRREFSGVRTGRASVTILDTVHVEAYGSHMPLNQVASLSIPEPTLIVAQPFDPSLMAAIEKAIRSSNLGLNPTNDGKVVRIPVPALTEERRKELSKLVHKYAEEGRNGVRQVRRDANDRLKKLLKDHKISEDDERRGLEDVQKITDQHVTMIDDLQKKKDGELLSK
;
A
#
# COMPACT_ATOMS: atom_id res chain seq x y z
N MET A 1 15.67 -17.22 13.63
CA MET A 1 16.45 -16.03 14.02
C MET A 1 17.80 -16.50 14.52
N ASP A 2 18.88 -16.03 13.90
CA ASP A 2 20.22 -16.35 14.36
C ASP A 2 20.80 -15.05 14.97
N VAL A 3 20.58 -14.86 16.27
CA VAL A 3 20.85 -13.62 17.01
C VAL A 3 21.51 -14.01 18.33
N SER A 4 22.52 -13.28 18.72
CA SER A 4 23.36 -13.60 19.88
C SER A 4 23.09 -12.75 21.11
N ASP A 5 22.48 -11.57 20.94
CA ASP A 5 22.16 -10.65 22.04
C ASP A 5 20.75 -10.02 21.91
N LEU A 6 20.29 -9.35 22.98
CA LEU A 6 18.96 -8.74 23.06
C LEU A 6 18.78 -7.56 22.10
N LYS A 7 19.83 -6.78 21.83
CA LYS A 7 19.74 -5.62 20.91
C LYS A 7 19.57 -6.07 19.48
N GLU A 8 20.37 -7.08 19.07
CA GLU A 8 20.23 -7.70 17.75
C GLU A 8 18.85 -8.34 17.59
N LEU A 9 18.34 -9.01 18.64
CA LEU A 9 17.01 -9.61 18.62
C LEU A 9 15.92 -8.55 18.38
N ALA A 10 15.94 -7.47 19.14
CA ALA A 10 14.95 -6.38 19.00
C ALA A 10 15.01 -5.74 17.61
N ALA A 11 16.21 -5.52 17.07
CA ALA A 11 16.40 -4.97 15.73
C ALA A 11 15.87 -5.92 14.63
N GLU A 12 16.16 -7.22 14.75
CA GLU A 12 15.70 -8.24 13.79
C GLU A 12 14.17 -8.42 13.86
N VAL A 13 13.58 -8.41 15.07
CA VAL A 13 12.12 -8.45 15.27
C VAL A 13 11.46 -7.27 14.59
N LYS A 14 11.96 -6.06 14.86
CA LYS A 14 11.43 -4.84 14.24
C LYS A 14 11.52 -4.92 12.72
N LYS A 15 12.67 -5.28 12.16
CA LYS A 15 12.88 -5.41 10.71
C LYS A 15 11.89 -6.40 10.07
N ARG A 16 11.69 -7.57 10.69
CA ARG A 16 10.75 -8.56 10.18
C ARG A 16 9.31 -8.10 10.29
N MET A 17 8.92 -7.40 11.37
CA MET A 17 7.59 -6.84 11.52
C MET A 17 7.35 -5.67 10.55
N ASP A 18 8.35 -4.82 10.31
CA ASP A 18 8.30 -3.78 9.27
C ASP A 18 8.06 -4.39 7.88
N THR A 19 8.71 -5.53 7.57
CA THR A 19 8.47 -6.26 6.31
C THR A 19 7.01 -6.71 6.17
N GLN A 20 6.38 -7.20 7.26
CA GLN A 20 4.96 -7.56 7.25
C GLN A 20 4.06 -6.34 7.04
N LEU A 21 4.39 -5.22 7.69
CA LEU A 21 3.66 -3.96 7.52
C LEU A 21 3.76 -3.44 6.08
N ASP A 22 4.93 -3.51 5.47
CA ASP A 22 5.14 -3.10 4.07
C ASP A 22 4.42 -4.04 3.09
N HIS A 23 4.28 -5.32 3.43
CA HIS A 23 3.45 -6.23 2.65
C HIS A 23 1.97 -5.79 2.69
N VAL A 24 1.43 -5.52 3.88
CA VAL A 24 0.05 -5.02 4.02
C VAL A 24 -0.15 -3.70 3.24
N ARG A 25 0.81 -2.77 3.30
CA ARG A 25 0.75 -1.51 2.53
C ARG A 25 0.69 -1.76 1.03
N ARG A 26 1.47 -2.70 0.51
CA ARG A 26 1.46 -3.06 -0.92
C ARG A 26 0.13 -3.67 -1.33
N GLU A 27 -0.40 -4.62 -0.56
CA GLU A 27 -1.71 -5.22 -0.82
C GLU A 27 -2.82 -4.16 -0.80
N PHE A 28 -2.80 -3.24 0.18
CA PHE A 28 -3.77 -2.15 0.25
C PHE A 28 -3.65 -1.16 -0.91
N SER A 29 -2.46 -0.92 -1.44
CA SER A 29 -2.28 -0.05 -2.61
C SER A 29 -2.92 -0.65 -3.87
N GLY A 30 -2.96 -1.97 -3.98
CA GLY A 30 -3.64 -2.69 -5.06
C GLY A 30 -5.17 -2.65 -4.98
N VAL A 31 -5.75 -2.35 -3.80
CA VAL A 31 -7.20 -2.23 -3.63
C VAL A 31 -7.68 -0.89 -4.14
N ARG A 32 -8.37 -0.88 -5.28
CA ARG A 32 -8.98 0.33 -5.87
C ARG A 32 -10.18 0.77 -5.05
N THR A 33 -10.15 1.99 -4.55
CA THR A 33 -11.22 2.56 -3.68
C THR A 33 -12.31 3.30 -4.46
N GLY A 34 -12.24 3.33 -5.80
CA GLY A 34 -13.16 4.11 -6.64
C GLY A 34 -12.90 5.63 -6.58
N ARG A 35 -11.85 6.05 -5.87
CA ARG A 35 -11.38 7.43 -5.89
C ARG A 35 -10.33 7.63 -6.97
N ALA A 36 -10.37 8.79 -7.58
CA ALA A 36 -9.35 9.23 -8.49
C ALA A 36 -7.99 9.31 -7.78
N SER A 37 -6.97 8.73 -8.39
CA SER A 37 -5.56 8.86 -7.99
C SER A 37 -4.72 8.96 -9.24
N VAL A 38 -3.77 9.88 -9.26
CA VAL A 38 -2.84 10.01 -10.39
C VAL A 38 -2.02 8.75 -10.61
N THR A 39 -1.77 7.97 -9.55
CA THR A 39 -1.05 6.68 -9.61
C THR A 39 -1.75 5.61 -10.46
N ILE A 40 -3.06 5.75 -10.72
CA ILE A 40 -3.79 4.86 -11.65
C ILE A 40 -3.22 4.98 -13.05
N LEU A 41 -2.68 6.14 -13.41
CA LEU A 41 -2.16 6.47 -14.73
C LEU A 41 -0.64 6.24 -14.86
N ASP A 42 0.05 5.80 -13.82
CA ASP A 42 1.52 5.57 -13.84
C ASP A 42 1.95 4.53 -14.87
N THR A 43 1.05 3.59 -15.20
CA THR A 43 1.29 2.55 -16.21
C THR A 43 0.98 3.00 -17.63
N VAL A 44 0.40 4.20 -17.81
CA VAL A 44 0.03 4.73 -19.13
C VAL A 44 1.23 5.40 -19.79
N HIS A 45 1.59 4.89 -20.95
CA HIS A 45 2.65 5.47 -21.78
C HIS A 45 2.04 6.07 -23.05
N VAL A 46 2.43 7.29 -23.35
CA VAL A 46 1.96 8.06 -24.50
C VAL A 46 3.04 8.04 -25.57
N GLU A 47 2.63 7.81 -26.81
CA GLU A 47 3.52 7.98 -27.94
C GLU A 47 3.68 9.47 -28.26
N ALA A 48 4.83 10.02 -27.89
CA ALA A 48 5.15 11.42 -28.02
C ALA A 48 6.56 11.60 -28.57
N TYR A 49 6.73 12.47 -29.56
CA TYR A 49 8.03 12.80 -30.15
C TYR A 49 8.83 11.57 -30.66
N GLY A 50 8.12 10.54 -31.15
CA GLY A 50 8.74 9.31 -31.66
C GLY A 50 9.21 8.32 -30.56
N SER A 51 8.83 8.52 -29.31
CA SER A 51 9.13 7.63 -28.20
C SER A 51 7.93 7.42 -27.27
N HIS A 52 7.94 6.32 -26.50
CA HIS A 52 6.94 6.07 -25.46
C HIS A 52 7.36 6.77 -24.17
N MET A 53 6.57 7.72 -23.72
CA MET A 53 6.83 8.51 -22.52
C MET A 53 5.73 8.28 -21.47
N PRO A 54 6.06 8.22 -20.18
CA PRO A 54 5.06 8.21 -19.12
C PRO A 54 4.14 9.43 -19.20
N LEU A 55 2.86 9.24 -18.91
CA LEU A 55 1.85 10.33 -19.01
C LEU A 55 2.21 11.56 -18.19
N ASN A 56 2.82 11.38 -17.02
CA ASN A 56 3.25 12.48 -16.14
C ASN A 56 4.39 13.35 -16.70
N GLN A 57 5.07 12.89 -17.75
CA GLN A 57 6.11 13.66 -18.45
C GLN A 57 5.56 14.50 -19.61
N VAL A 58 4.36 14.19 -20.09
CA VAL A 58 3.74 14.90 -21.23
C VAL A 58 2.51 15.71 -20.84
N ALA A 59 2.00 15.55 -19.61
CA ALA A 59 0.85 16.27 -19.10
C ALA A 59 0.96 16.54 -17.59
N SER A 60 0.38 17.64 -17.16
CA SER A 60 0.11 17.92 -15.74
C SER A 60 -1.15 17.18 -15.32
N LEU A 61 -1.09 16.42 -14.22
CA LEU A 61 -2.20 15.65 -13.69
C LEU A 61 -2.75 16.31 -12.43
N SER A 62 -4.06 16.48 -12.37
CA SER A 62 -4.78 17.02 -11.20
C SER A 62 -6.06 16.25 -10.91
N ILE A 63 -6.56 16.35 -9.68
CA ILE A 63 -7.79 15.69 -9.22
C ILE A 63 -8.70 16.78 -8.67
N PRO A 64 -9.47 17.47 -9.53
CA PRO A 64 -10.39 18.52 -9.09
C PRO A 64 -11.58 17.96 -8.30
N GLU A 65 -11.96 16.72 -8.55
CA GLU A 65 -13.06 16.02 -7.89
C GLU A 65 -12.63 14.58 -7.50
N PRO A 66 -13.24 13.99 -6.46
CA PRO A 66 -12.87 12.66 -5.97
C PRO A 66 -12.93 11.53 -7.02
N THR A 67 -13.69 11.72 -8.09
CA THR A 67 -13.92 10.74 -9.16
C THR A 67 -13.46 11.23 -10.53
N LEU A 68 -12.71 12.34 -10.60
CA LEU A 68 -12.27 12.93 -11.85
C LEU A 68 -10.75 13.20 -11.83
N ILE A 69 -10.04 12.66 -12.79
CA ILE A 69 -8.66 13.05 -13.07
C ILE A 69 -8.68 13.96 -14.31
N VAL A 70 -7.92 15.04 -14.25
CA VAL A 70 -7.72 15.95 -15.37
C VAL A 70 -6.25 15.92 -15.76
N ALA A 71 -6.00 15.61 -17.03
CA ALA A 71 -4.68 15.67 -17.64
C ALA A 71 -4.61 16.89 -18.57
N GLN A 72 -3.75 17.84 -18.27
CA GLN A 72 -3.48 18.99 -19.11
C GLN A 72 -2.17 18.77 -19.87
N PRO A 73 -2.22 18.53 -21.19
CA PRO A 73 -1.01 18.36 -21.98
C PRO A 73 -0.11 19.59 -21.93
N PHE A 74 1.20 19.38 -21.86
CA PHE A 74 2.17 20.48 -22.00
C PHE A 74 2.22 20.97 -23.46
N ASP A 75 1.97 20.06 -24.39
CA ASP A 75 1.85 20.34 -25.83
C ASP A 75 0.43 19.97 -26.30
N PRO A 76 -0.38 20.93 -26.77
CA PRO A 76 -1.73 20.68 -27.24
C PRO A 76 -1.82 19.64 -28.38
N SER A 77 -0.75 19.49 -29.18
CA SER A 77 -0.70 18.50 -30.26
C SER A 77 -0.74 17.05 -29.77
N LEU A 78 -0.38 16.81 -28.52
CA LEU A 78 -0.39 15.48 -27.89
C LEU A 78 -1.75 15.06 -27.33
N MET A 79 -2.76 15.93 -27.37
CA MET A 79 -4.10 15.65 -26.82
C MET A 79 -4.69 14.33 -27.30
N ALA A 80 -4.70 14.11 -28.61
CA ALA A 80 -5.23 12.90 -29.21
C ALA A 80 -4.42 11.64 -28.83
N ALA A 81 -3.09 11.78 -28.76
CA ALA A 81 -2.21 10.69 -28.36
C ALA A 81 -2.43 10.30 -26.90
N ILE A 82 -2.61 11.26 -26.01
CA ILE A 82 -2.91 11.05 -24.60
C ILE A 82 -4.26 10.35 -24.44
N GLU A 83 -5.31 10.85 -25.11
CA GLU A 83 -6.63 10.23 -25.07
C GLU A 83 -6.60 8.78 -25.58
N LYS A 84 -5.93 8.54 -26.70
CA LYS A 84 -5.76 7.19 -27.27
C LYS A 84 -5.00 6.27 -26.30
N ALA A 85 -3.91 6.73 -25.69
CA ALA A 85 -3.11 5.94 -24.76
C ALA A 85 -3.93 5.53 -23.52
N ILE A 86 -4.74 6.43 -22.97
CA ILE A 86 -5.60 6.14 -21.81
C ILE A 86 -6.72 5.16 -22.21
N ARG A 87 -7.35 5.35 -23.37
CA ARG A 87 -8.42 4.48 -23.87
C ARG A 87 -7.94 3.07 -24.19
N SER A 88 -6.74 2.94 -24.74
CA SER A 88 -6.11 1.64 -25.06
C SER A 88 -5.50 0.94 -23.85
N SER A 89 -5.37 1.63 -22.71
CA SER A 89 -4.92 1.03 -21.46
C SER A 89 -5.98 0.06 -20.92
N ASN A 90 -5.54 -1.04 -20.29
CA ASN A 90 -6.44 -2.02 -19.65
C ASN A 90 -7.10 -1.49 -18.36
N LEU A 91 -7.15 -0.17 -18.19
CA LEU A 91 -7.69 0.47 -16.98
C LEU A 91 -9.21 0.61 -17.01
N GLY A 92 -9.87 0.42 -18.16
CA GLY A 92 -11.32 0.59 -18.32
C GLY A 92 -11.79 2.04 -18.13
N LEU A 93 -10.91 3.01 -18.42
CA LEU A 93 -11.21 4.44 -18.32
C LEU A 93 -11.69 4.97 -19.69
N ASN A 94 -12.66 5.87 -19.65
CA ASN A 94 -13.20 6.54 -20.84
C ASN A 94 -12.84 8.04 -20.81
N PRO A 95 -11.66 8.42 -21.35
CA PRO A 95 -11.27 9.81 -21.40
C PRO A 95 -12.13 10.61 -22.39
N THR A 96 -12.39 11.86 -22.07
CA THR A 96 -13.00 12.85 -22.96
C THR A 96 -12.12 14.09 -22.99
N ASN A 97 -12.03 14.78 -24.13
CA ASN A 97 -11.30 16.03 -24.21
C ASN A 97 -12.24 17.22 -24.51
N ASP A 98 -11.90 18.37 -24.03
CA ASP A 98 -12.60 19.64 -24.27
C ASP A 98 -11.76 20.63 -25.12
N GLY A 99 -10.71 20.14 -25.75
CA GLY A 99 -9.77 20.95 -26.56
C GLY A 99 -8.64 21.61 -25.77
N LYS A 100 -8.69 21.58 -24.43
CA LYS A 100 -7.65 22.11 -23.54
C LYS A 100 -7.10 21.06 -22.59
N VAL A 101 -7.96 20.21 -22.08
CA VAL A 101 -7.62 19.17 -21.11
C VAL A 101 -8.32 17.85 -21.46
N VAL A 102 -7.74 16.77 -21.03
CA VAL A 102 -8.36 15.41 -21.08
C VAL A 102 -8.96 15.12 -19.71
N ARG A 103 -10.28 14.91 -19.68
CA ARG A 103 -11.04 14.54 -18.50
C ARG A 103 -11.19 13.03 -18.44
N ILE A 104 -10.81 12.46 -17.32
CA ILE A 104 -10.78 11.00 -17.11
C ILE A 104 -11.67 10.70 -15.91
N PRO A 105 -12.96 10.39 -16.13
CA PRO A 105 -13.84 9.98 -15.05
C PRO A 105 -13.44 8.60 -14.55
N VAL A 106 -13.30 8.47 -13.23
CA VAL A 106 -13.06 7.18 -12.56
C VAL A 106 -14.41 6.64 -12.13
N PRO A 107 -14.84 5.45 -12.63
CA PRO A 107 -16.14 4.89 -12.26
C PRO A 107 -16.25 4.69 -10.75
N ALA A 108 -17.36 5.14 -10.16
CA ALA A 108 -17.67 4.88 -8.76
C ALA A 108 -17.91 3.38 -8.54
N LEU A 109 -17.51 2.89 -7.36
CA LEU A 109 -17.77 1.50 -6.97
C LEU A 109 -19.26 1.32 -6.62
N THR A 110 -19.82 0.18 -7.02
CA THR A 110 -21.14 -0.26 -6.52
C THR A 110 -21.05 -0.62 -5.04
N GLU A 111 -22.16 -0.60 -4.31
CA GLU A 111 -22.19 -1.00 -2.89
C GLU A 111 -21.72 -2.45 -2.69
N GLU A 112 -22.10 -3.33 -3.59
CA GLU A 112 -21.66 -4.74 -3.56
C GLU A 112 -20.13 -4.83 -3.70
N ARG A 113 -19.56 -4.11 -4.66
CA ARG A 113 -18.12 -4.10 -4.87
C ARG A 113 -17.37 -3.48 -3.69
N ARG A 114 -17.92 -2.44 -3.06
CA ARG A 114 -17.34 -1.87 -1.83
C ARG A 114 -17.29 -2.90 -0.70
N LYS A 115 -18.36 -3.67 -0.50
CA LYS A 115 -18.42 -4.73 0.52
C LYS A 115 -17.40 -5.84 0.25
N GLU A 116 -17.25 -6.26 -1.01
CA GLU A 116 -16.24 -7.24 -1.40
C GLU A 116 -14.81 -6.73 -1.12
N LEU A 117 -14.53 -5.49 -1.49
CA LEU A 117 -13.21 -4.88 -1.26
C LEU A 117 -12.93 -4.66 0.22
N SER A 118 -13.92 -4.30 1.04
CA SER A 118 -13.76 -4.23 2.49
C SER A 118 -13.41 -5.59 3.08
N LYS A 119 -14.09 -6.67 2.67
CA LYS A 119 -13.71 -8.03 3.08
C LYS A 119 -12.28 -8.39 2.70
N LEU A 120 -11.84 -7.97 1.52
CA LEU A 120 -10.46 -8.19 1.06
C LEU A 120 -9.46 -7.41 1.91
N VAL A 121 -9.75 -6.16 2.24
CA VAL A 121 -8.93 -5.32 3.15
C VAL A 121 -8.82 -5.97 4.53
N HIS A 122 -9.94 -6.45 5.08
CA HIS A 122 -9.94 -7.18 6.36
C HIS A 122 -9.07 -8.45 6.30
N LYS A 123 -9.15 -9.20 5.21
CA LYS A 123 -8.33 -10.41 4.99
C LYS A 123 -6.84 -10.07 5.00
N TYR A 124 -6.42 -9.09 4.21
CA TYR A 124 -5.02 -8.67 4.15
C TYR A 124 -4.50 -8.12 5.49
N ALA A 125 -5.33 -7.35 6.22
CA ALA A 125 -4.98 -6.90 7.56
C ALA A 125 -4.77 -8.07 8.53
N GLU A 126 -5.64 -9.09 8.49
CA GLU A 126 -5.52 -10.26 9.36
C GLU A 126 -4.29 -11.11 9.00
N GLU A 127 -3.99 -11.28 7.73
CA GLU A 127 -2.75 -11.94 7.26
C GLU A 127 -1.51 -11.19 7.80
N GLY A 128 -1.51 -9.86 7.74
CA GLY A 128 -0.44 -9.04 8.31
C GLY A 128 -0.31 -9.20 9.83
N ARG A 129 -1.42 -9.15 10.58
CA ARG A 129 -1.42 -9.40 12.04
C ARG A 129 -0.90 -10.79 12.38
N ASN A 130 -1.29 -11.78 11.62
CA ASN A 130 -0.79 -13.16 11.81
C ASN A 130 0.71 -13.26 11.53
N GLY A 131 1.22 -12.57 10.50
CA GLY A 131 2.66 -12.46 10.23
C GLY A 131 3.42 -11.82 11.40
N VAL A 132 2.91 -10.72 11.94
CA VAL A 132 3.50 -10.04 13.11
C VAL A 132 3.48 -10.96 14.35
N ARG A 133 2.37 -11.66 14.60
CA ARG A 133 2.26 -12.65 15.70
C ARG A 133 3.22 -13.82 15.53
N GLN A 134 3.48 -14.25 14.29
CA GLN A 134 4.46 -15.30 14.03
C GLN A 134 5.89 -14.83 14.36
N VAL A 135 6.26 -13.63 13.94
CA VAL A 135 7.57 -13.03 14.29
C VAL A 135 7.76 -12.95 15.81
N ARG A 136 6.70 -12.57 16.56
CA ARG A 136 6.73 -12.57 18.03
C ARG A 136 6.98 -13.96 18.60
N ARG A 137 6.29 -15.00 18.09
CA ARG A 137 6.51 -16.39 18.54
C ARG A 137 7.93 -16.82 18.32
N ASP A 138 8.47 -16.60 17.12
CA ASP A 138 9.85 -16.94 16.78
C ASP A 138 10.87 -16.25 17.69
N ALA A 139 10.61 -14.97 18.04
CA ALA A 139 11.44 -14.21 18.96
C ALA A 139 11.39 -14.76 20.40
N ASN A 140 10.20 -15.07 20.89
CA ASN A 140 10.01 -15.66 22.22
C ASN A 140 10.70 -17.03 22.34
N ASP A 141 10.62 -17.86 21.31
CA ASP A 141 11.30 -19.16 21.28
C ASP A 141 12.83 -18.99 21.25
N ARG A 142 13.32 -17.95 20.56
CA ARG A 142 14.75 -17.61 20.56
C ARG A 142 15.22 -17.16 21.94
N LEU A 143 14.46 -16.30 22.65
CA LEU A 143 14.77 -15.86 24.02
C LEU A 143 14.86 -17.04 24.97
N LYS A 144 13.89 -17.95 24.94
CA LYS A 144 13.91 -19.19 25.73
C LYS A 144 15.15 -20.04 25.46
N LYS A 145 15.54 -20.15 24.18
CA LYS A 145 16.74 -20.89 23.80
C LYS A 145 18.02 -20.23 24.34
N LEU A 146 18.13 -18.88 24.23
CA LEU A 146 19.28 -18.14 24.77
C LEU A 146 19.40 -18.28 26.29
N LEU A 147 18.29 -18.29 27.01
CA LEU A 147 18.25 -18.56 28.46
C LEU A 147 18.73 -19.99 28.75
N LYS A 148 18.18 -20.98 28.05
CA LYS A 148 18.56 -22.41 28.22
C LYS A 148 20.05 -22.65 27.93
N ASP A 149 20.60 -21.93 26.97
CA ASP A 149 22.02 -22.00 26.59
C ASP A 149 22.91 -21.13 27.52
N HIS A 150 22.34 -20.57 28.61
CA HIS A 150 23.03 -19.68 29.57
C HIS A 150 23.70 -18.46 28.94
N LYS A 151 23.17 -17.96 27.80
CA LYS A 151 23.69 -16.77 27.10
C LYS A 151 23.07 -15.46 27.61
N ILE A 152 21.93 -15.54 28.27
CA ILE A 152 21.24 -14.42 28.88
C ILE A 152 20.75 -14.84 30.29
N SER A 153 20.49 -13.85 31.15
CA SER A 153 19.89 -14.06 32.47
C SER A 153 18.34 -14.14 32.37
N GLU A 154 17.69 -14.62 33.45
CA GLU A 154 16.21 -14.62 33.55
C GLU A 154 15.63 -13.18 33.47
N ASP A 155 16.32 -12.20 34.04
CA ASP A 155 15.94 -10.79 33.95
C ASP A 155 16.05 -10.27 32.51
N ASP A 156 17.06 -10.69 31.77
CA ASP A 156 17.23 -10.34 30.36
C ASP A 156 16.14 -10.98 29.49
N GLU A 157 15.78 -12.25 29.73
CA GLU A 157 14.68 -12.90 29.06
C GLU A 157 13.38 -12.13 29.28
N ARG A 158 13.07 -11.78 30.55
CA ARG A 158 11.85 -11.03 30.87
C ARG A 158 11.80 -9.68 30.16
N ARG A 159 12.88 -8.90 30.17
CA ARG A 159 12.98 -7.63 29.43
C ARG A 159 12.81 -7.84 27.92
N GLY A 160 13.46 -8.88 27.37
CA GLY A 160 13.35 -9.21 25.97
C GLY A 160 11.90 -9.56 25.56
N LEU A 161 11.18 -10.31 26.38
CA LEU A 161 9.77 -10.63 26.15
C LEU A 161 8.88 -9.37 26.19
N GLU A 162 9.12 -8.46 27.14
CA GLU A 162 8.41 -7.18 27.25
C GLU A 162 8.67 -6.30 26.00
N ASP A 163 9.93 -6.19 25.56
CA ASP A 163 10.31 -5.41 24.39
C ASP A 163 9.69 -5.99 23.10
N VAL A 164 9.74 -7.30 22.92
CA VAL A 164 9.11 -7.98 21.79
C VAL A 164 7.59 -7.77 21.79
N GLN A 165 6.94 -7.83 22.95
CA GLN A 165 5.51 -7.57 23.06
C GLN A 165 5.19 -6.10 22.69
N LYS A 166 5.97 -5.14 23.16
CA LYS A 166 5.79 -3.72 22.86
C LYS A 166 5.93 -3.43 21.35
N ILE A 167 6.95 -4.00 20.70
CA ILE A 167 7.13 -3.88 19.24
C ILE A 167 5.95 -4.51 18.50
N THR A 168 5.46 -5.66 18.98
CA THR A 168 4.29 -6.36 18.41
C THR A 168 3.04 -5.48 18.46
N ASP A 169 2.74 -4.90 19.64
CA ASP A 169 1.55 -4.06 19.84
C ASP A 169 1.59 -2.81 18.97
N GLN A 170 2.76 -2.20 18.81
CA GLN A 170 2.96 -1.06 17.90
C GLN A 170 2.64 -1.43 16.45
N HIS A 171 3.13 -2.56 15.96
CA HIS A 171 2.89 -2.99 14.57
C HIS A 171 1.45 -3.41 14.33
N VAL A 172 0.81 -4.08 15.29
CA VAL A 172 -0.63 -4.38 15.22
C VAL A 172 -1.45 -3.10 15.13
N THR A 173 -1.15 -2.11 15.96
CA THR A 173 -1.82 -0.79 15.91
C THR A 173 -1.63 -0.12 14.56
N MET A 174 -0.42 -0.14 14.00
CA MET A 174 -0.16 0.42 12.66
C MET A 174 -0.98 -0.28 11.56
N ILE A 175 -1.15 -1.61 11.63
CA ILE A 175 -1.99 -2.36 10.67
C ILE A 175 -3.45 -1.97 10.85
N ASP A 176 -3.94 -1.84 12.08
CA ASP A 176 -5.32 -1.44 12.37
C ASP A 176 -5.62 -0.02 11.86
N ASP A 177 -4.68 0.91 12.01
CA ASP A 177 -4.80 2.27 11.49
C ASP A 177 -4.83 2.30 9.96
N LEU A 178 -3.97 1.51 9.31
CA LEU A 178 -3.99 1.35 7.85
C LEU A 178 -5.32 0.77 7.37
N GLN A 179 -5.85 -0.24 8.07
CA GLN A 179 -7.14 -0.84 7.76
C GLN A 179 -8.27 0.17 7.90
N LYS A 180 -8.36 0.89 9.03
CA LYS A 180 -9.38 1.94 9.27
C LYS A 180 -9.32 3.02 8.21
N LYS A 181 -8.13 3.46 7.83
CA LYS A 181 -7.96 4.45 6.75
C LYS A 181 -8.49 3.93 5.44
N LYS A 182 -8.15 2.68 5.07
CA LYS A 182 -8.58 2.06 3.81
C LYS A 182 -10.09 1.81 3.76
N ASP A 183 -10.68 1.34 4.86
CA ASP A 183 -12.13 1.20 4.99
C ASP A 183 -12.84 2.55 4.88
N GLY A 184 -12.30 3.61 5.48
CA GLY A 184 -12.82 4.97 5.34
C GLY A 184 -12.79 5.47 3.89
N GLU A 185 -11.74 5.14 3.12
CA GLU A 185 -11.65 5.46 1.68
C GLU A 185 -12.70 4.70 0.85
N LEU A 186 -13.02 3.46 1.22
CA LEU A 186 -14.04 2.64 0.56
C LEU A 186 -15.46 3.11 0.87
N LEU A 187 -15.73 3.58 2.10
CA LEU A 187 -17.05 3.97 2.58
C LEU A 187 -17.40 5.43 2.26
N SER A 188 -16.41 6.29 2.05
CA SER A 188 -16.69 7.69 1.68
C SER A 188 -17.27 7.78 0.27
N LYS A 189 -18.46 8.39 0.22
CA LYS A 189 -19.17 8.70 -1.03
C LYS A 189 -18.48 9.80 -1.81
#